data_66f096fa89168c0c519d6abc449f977a
#
_entry.id   66f096fa89168c0c519d6abc449f977a
#
_cell.length_a   1.000
_cell.length_b   1.000
_cell.length_c   1.000
_cell.angle_alpha   90.00
_cell.angle_beta   90.00
_cell.angle_gamma   90.00
#
_symmetry.space_group_name_H-M   'P 1'
#
loop_
_entity.id
_entity.type
_entity.pdbx_description
1 polymer ?
#
loop_
_entity_poly.entity_id
_entity_poly.type
_entity_poly.pdbx_seq_one_letter_code
_entity_poly.pdbx_strand_id
1 'polypeptide(L)'
;ATLMSSRPFHFESASVVPLFTGATILCFSFLGFDGLSSLSEETPNAGKVIPRAIVLTALIGGVIFVVVSYCLQLYFPDLARFKEPDAVLPEIALCVGGAFFQSVVLVCTTVAVLASGMAAHAGVSRILYVMGRDRMIPERVFGYIHPKYRTPAINVLMVGCLALSAVSFDLDTALALVNFG
;
A
#
# COMPACT_ATOMS: atom_id res chain seq x y z
N ALA A 1 4.85 17.62 -27.77
CA ALA A 1 4.40 16.33 -27.25
C ALA A 1 2.90 16.24 -27.52
N THR A 2 2.49 15.35 -28.40
CA THR A 2 1.07 15.07 -28.65
C THR A 2 0.52 14.34 -27.42
N LEU A 3 -0.44 14.94 -26.73
CA LEU A 3 -1.12 14.42 -25.54
C LEU A 3 -1.81 13.05 -25.76
N MET A 4 -1.94 12.60 -27.00
CA MET A 4 -2.47 11.29 -27.38
C MET A 4 -1.41 10.54 -28.21
N SER A 5 -0.45 9.96 -27.55
CA SER A 5 0.48 9.03 -28.18
C SER A 5 0.10 7.60 -27.83
N SER A 6 -0.02 6.74 -28.85
CA SER A 6 -0.23 5.30 -28.68
C SER A 6 1.06 4.55 -28.31
N ARG A 7 2.19 5.25 -28.14
CA ARG A 7 3.49 4.63 -27.81
C ARG A 7 3.46 3.69 -26.61
N PRO A 8 2.77 3.99 -25.49
CA PRO A 8 2.69 3.08 -24.35
C PRO A 8 2.02 1.74 -24.65
N PHE A 9 1.26 1.66 -25.75
CA PHE A 9 0.52 0.45 -26.15
C PHE A 9 1.16 -0.28 -27.36
N HIS A 10 2.29 0.20 -27.88
CA HIS A 10 3.04 -0.49 -28.92
C HIS A 10 4.00 -1.50 -28.30
N PHE A 11 3.61 -2.74 -28.33
CA PHE A 11 4.42 -3.89 -27.90
C PHE A 11 5.26 -4.41 -29.09
N GLU A 12 6.27 -3.66 -29.51
CA GLU A 12 7.25 -4.19 -30.47
C GLU A 12 8.07 -5.27 -29.75
N SER A 13 7.76 -6.55 -30.03
CA SER A 13 8.46 -7.75 -29.53
C SER A 13 8.50 -7.95 -28.00
N ALA A 14 7.53 -7.45 -27.26
CA ALA A 14 7.46 -7.73 -25.82
C ALA A 14 7.13 -9.21 -25.59
N SER A 15 8.07 -9.95 -24.99
CA SER A 15 7.74 -11.26 -24.45
C SER A 15 6.64 -11.11 -23.40
N VAL A 16 5.73 -12.05 -23.35
CA VAL A 16 4.58 -12.04 -22.43
C VAL A 16 5.02 -12.08 -20.97
N VAL A 17 6.21 -12.61 -20.70
CA VAL A 17 6.78 -12.78 -19.37
C VAL A 17 6.98 -11.46 -18.61
N PRO A 18 7.63 -10.40 -19.14
CA PRO A 18 7.73 -9.12 -18.47
C PRO A 18 6.40 -8.46 -18.15
N LEU A 19 5.38 -8.67 -19.01
CA LEU A 19 4.04 -8.16 -18.77
C LEU A 19 3.41 -8.79 -17.52
N PHE A 20 3.50 -10.12 -17.41
CA PHE A 20 2.99 -10.82 -16.23
C PHE A 20 3.80 -10.47 -14.97
N THR A 21 5.12 -10.35 -15.07
CA THR A 21 5.96 -9.92 -13.94
C THR A 21 5.58 -8.52 -13.49
N GLY A 22 5.41 -7.57 -14.42
CA GLY A 22 4.94 -6.22 -14.09
C GLY A 22 3.54 -6.22 -13.45
N ALA A 23 2.61 -7.02 -13.99
CA ALA A 23 1.27 -7.15 -13.42
C ALA A 23 1.31 -7.71 -11.98
N THR A 24 2.16 -8.69 -11.70
CA THR A 24 2.35 -9.24 -10.35
C THR A 24 2.84 -8.16 -9.39
N ILE A 25 3.83 -7.36 -9.78
CA ILE A 25 4.33 -6.24 -8.97
C ILE A 25 3.23 -5.21 -8.74
N LEU A 26 2.43 -4.88 -9.76
CA LEU A 26 1.32 -3.94 -9.63
C LEU A 26 0.21 -4.45 -8.70
N CYS A 27 0.01 -5.76 -8.56
CA CYS A 27 -0.93 -6.32 -7.58
C CYS A 27 -0.59 -5.88 -6.15
N PHE A 28 0.69 -5.68 -5.82
CA PHE A 28 1.10 -5.13 -4.52
C PHE A 28 0.59 -3.71 -4.27
N SER A 29 0.52 -2.89 -5.32
CA SER A 29 0.02 -1.51 -5.20
C SER A 29 -1.45 -1.45 -4.79
N PHE A 30 -2.19 -2.54 -4.94
CA PHE A 30 -3.58 -2.68 -4.52
C PHE A 30 -3.75 -3.31 -3.14
N LEU A 31 -2.68 -3.74 -2.47
CA LEU A 31 -2.77 -4.27 -1.11
C LEU A 31 -3.32 -3.20 -0.15
N GLY A 32 -4.21 -3.64 0.74
CA GLY A 32 -4.84 -2.78 1.74
C GLY A 32 -6.28 -2.38 1.45
N PHE A 33 -6.83 -2.66 0.26
CA PHE A 33 -8.27 -2.46 -0.01
C PHE A 33 -9.15 -3.35 0.87
N ASP A 34 -8.64 -4.51 1.25
CA ASP A 34 -9.25 -5.46 2.18
C ASP A 34 -9.24 -4.98 3.64
N GLY A 35 -8.34 -4.07 4.00
CA GLY A 35 -8.29 -3.43 5.31
C GLY A 35 -9.62 -2.75 5.71
N LEU A 36 -10.44 -2.35 4.72
CA LEU A 36 -11.80 -1.87 4.96
C LEU A 36 -12.69 -2.93 5.63
N SER A 37 -12.42 -4.22 5.44
CA SER A 37 -13.17 -5.31 6.08
C SER A 37 -13.01 -5.31 7.60
N SER A 38 -11.86 -4.86 8.12
CA SER A 38 -11.61 -4.76 9.56
C SER A 38 -12.49 -3.71 10.26
N LEU A 39 -13.07 -2.78 9.49
CA LEU A 39 -14.00 -1.76 9.98
C LEU A 39 -15.47 -2.22 9.97
N SER A 40 -15.74 -3.47 9.60
CA SER A 40 -17.10 -4.00 9.47
C SER A 40 -17.88 -3.96 10.78
N GLU A 41 -17.24 -4.17 11.92
CA GLU A 41 -17.89 -4.11 13.24
C GLU A 41 -18.32 -2.69 13.66
N GLU A 42 -17.65 -1.66 13.13
CA GLU A 42 -17.91 -0.25 13.44
C GLU A 42 -18.84 0.43 12.41
N THR A 43 -19.10 -0.25 11.27
CA THR A 43 -19.83 0.32 10.15
C THR A 43 -21.32 -0.06 10.19
N PRO A 44 -22.25 0.91 10.20
CA PRO A 44 -23.67 0.61 10.09
C PRO A 44 -23.96 0.00 8.71
N ASN A 45 -24.77 -1.09 8.68
CA ASN A 45 -25.09 -1.85 7.47
C ASN A 45 -23.85 -2.39 6.73
N ALA A 46 -22.85 -2.87 7.46
CA ALA A 46 -21.55 -3.34 6.94
C ALA A 46 -21.67 -4.26 5.73
N GLY A 47 -22.63 -5.19 5.72
CA GLY A 47 -22.85 -6.14 4.63
C GLY A 47 -23.15 -5.50 3.26
N LYS A 48 -23.60 -4.23 3.22
CA LYS A 48 -23.82 -3.49 1.96
C LYS A 48 -22.78 -2.41 1.73
N VAL A 49 -22.32 -1.77 2.80
CA VAL A 49 -21.40 -0.62 2.71
C VAL A 49 -19.97 -1.09 2.41
N ILE A 50 -19.48 -2.10 3.14
CA ILE A 50 -18.09 -2.57 3.01
C ILE A 50 -17.79 -3.11 1.60
N PRO A 51 -18.59 -4.03 0.99
CA PRO A 51 -18.29 -4.51 -0.36
C PRO A 51 -18.27 -3.40 -1.41
N ARG A 52 -19.19 -2.43 -1.28
CA ARG A 52 -19.22 -1.26 -2.19
C ARG A 52 -17.99 -0.37 -2.01
N ALA A 53 -17.58 -0.13 -0.76
CA ALA A 53 -16.39 0.65 -0.48
C ALA A 53 -15.13 -0.01 -1.04
N ILE A 54 -14.97 -1.33 -0.87
CA ILE A 54 -13.85 -2.11 -1.41
C ILE A 54 -13.79 -1.97 -2.95
N VAL A 55 -14.91 -2.23 -3.64
CA VAL A 55 -14.97 -2.13 -5.10
C VAL A 55 -14.68 -0.71 -5.57
N LEU A 56 -15.26 0.29 -4.91
CA LEU A 56 -15.07 1.69 -5.28
C LEU A 56 -13.61 2.14 -5.07
N THR A 57 -12.99 1.74 -3.97
CA THR A 57 -11.57 2.02 -3.68
C THR A 57 -10.67 1.39 -4.74
N ALA A 58 -10.92 0.13 -5.11
CA ALA A 58 -10.14 -0.56 -6.15
C ALA A 58 -10.32 0.11 -7.52
N LEU A 59 -11.54 0.51 -7.90
CA LEU A 59 -11.80 1.18 -9.16
C LEU A 59 -11.16 2.56 -9.23
N ILE A 60 -11.37 3.40 -8.20
CA ILE A 60 -10.80 4.76 -8.17
C ILE A 60 -9.27 4.67 -8.14
N GLY A 61 -8.71 3.83 -7.29
CA GLY A 61 -7.26 3.61 -7.21
C GLY A 61 -6.70 3.11 -8.54
N GLY A 62 -7.35 2.15 -9.18
CA GLY A 62 -6.95 1.63 -10.50
C GLY A 62 -6.95 2.71 -11.58
N VAL A 63 -7.98 3.53 -11.65
CA VAL A 63 -8.04 4.65 -12.61
C VAL A 63 -6.89 5.64 -12.35
N ILE A 64 -6.65 6.01 -11.09
CA ILE A 64 -5.56 6.92 -10.73
C ILE A 64 -4.21 6.33 -11.14
N PHE A 65 -3.94 5.06 -10.83
CA PHE A 65 -2.69 4.39 -11.21
C PHE A 65 -2.49 4.35 -12.72
N VAL A 66 -3.52 4.01 -13.48
CA VAL A 66 -3.44 3.99 -14.97
C VAL A 66 -3.13 5.39 -15.51
N VAL A 67 -3.83 6.43 -15.03
CA VAL A 67 -3.60 7.81 -15.50
C VAL A 67 -2.20 8.28 -15.14
N VAL A 68 -1.75 8.07 -13.91
CA VAL A 68 -0.42 8.49 -13.47
C VAL A 68 0.67 7.75 -14.25
N SER A 69 0.56 6.42 -14.38
CA SER A 69 1.53 5.61 -15.14
C SER A 69 1.59 6.02 -16.61
N TYR A 70 0.42 6.30 -17.23
CA TYR A 70 0.36 6.78 -18.59
C TYR A 70 1.06 8.14 -18.74
N CYS A 71 0.79 9.08 -17.87
CA CYS A 71 1.45 10.39 -17.88
C CYS A 71 2.97 10.26 -17.67
N LEU A 72 3.41 9.43 -16.72
CA LEU A 72 4.83 9.20 -16.48
C LEU A 72 5.52 8.62 -17.71
N GLN A 73 4.93 7.65 -18.36
CA GLN A 73 5.52 7.02 -19.54
C GLN A 73 5.55 7.94 -20.77
N LEU A 74 4.62 8.90 -20.86
CA LEU A 74 4.65 9.91 -21.93
C LEU A 74 5.78 10.92 -21.75
N TYR A 75 6.01 11.38 -20.51
CA TYR A 75 7.01 12.41 -20.22
C TYR A 75 8.40 11.83 -20.00
N PHE A 76 8.48 10.62 -19.45
CA PHE A 76 9.72 9.93 -19.09
C PHE A 76 9.74 8.51 -19.65
N PRO A 77 9.89 8.35 -20.98
CA PRO A 77 9.84 7.02 -21.61
C PRO A 77 11.05 6.15 -21.25
N ASP A 78 12.15 6.76 -20.79
CA ASP A 78 13.39 6.08 -20.46
C ASP A 78 13.70 6.22 -18.97
N LEU A 79 13.23 5.27 -18.19
CA LEU A 79 13.45 5.19 -16.75
C LEU A 79 14.90 4.87 -16.37
N ALA A 80 15.70 4.35 -17.32
CA ALA A 80 17.13 4.07 -17.11
C ALA A 80 17.99 5.34 -16.91
N ARG A 81 17.41 6.52 -17.13
CA ARG A 81 18.08 7.81 -16.87
C ARG A 81 18.12 8.18 -15.39
N PHE A 82 17.27 7.60 -14.57
CA PHE A 82 17.23 7.89 -13.15
C PHE A 82 18.33 7.11 -12.43
N LYS A 83 19.05 7.80 -11.54
CA LYS A 83 20.23 7.25 -10.87
C LYS A 83 19.86 6.16 -9.88
N GLU A 84 18.70 6.28 -9.23
CA GLU A 84 18.21 5.34 -8.22
C GLU A 84 16.81 4.88 -8.58
N PRO A 85 16.62 3.59 -8.93
CA PRO A 85 15.31 3.03 -9.25
C PRO A 85 14.28 3.21 -8.13
N ASP A 86 14.71 3.18 -6.87
CA ASP A 86 13.85 3.30 -5.70
C ASP A 86 13.43 4.74 -5.38
N ALA A 87 14.13 5.73 -5.96
CA ALA A 87 13.89 7.15 -5.72
C ALA A 87 13.39 7.92 -6.97
N VAL A 88 12.82 7.22 -7.93
CA VAL A 88 12.37 7.81 -9.21
C VAL A 88 11.33 8.91 -9.01
N LEU A 89 10.39 8.73 -8.09
CA LEU A 89 9.30 9.69 -7.88
C LEU A 89 9.80 11.07 -7.40
N PRO A 90 10.69 11.16 -6.40
CA PRO A 90 11.33 12.43 -6.02
C PRO A 90 12.17 13.08 -7.11
N GLU A 91 12.87 12.28 -7.92
CA GLU A 91 13.67 12.82 -9.04
C GLU A 91 12.78 13.41 -10.14
N ILE A 92 11.68 12.74 -10.48
CA ILE A 92 10.67 13.26 -11.40
C ILE A 92 10.05 14.55 -10.86
N ALA A 93 9.73 14.60 -9.57
CA ALA A 93 9.19 15.80 -8.95
C ALA A 93 10.15 16.98 -9.03
N LEU A 94 11.45 16.72 -8.86
CA LEU A 94 12.51 17.74 -9.04
C LEU A 94 12.56 18.24 -10.49
N CYS A 95 12.49 17.36 -11.46
CA CYS A 95 12.52 17.71 -12.89
C CYS A 95 11.31 18.52 -13.34
N VAL A 96 10.13 18.23 -12.79
CA VAL A 96 8.86 18.86 -13.18
C VAL A 96 8.63 20.22 -12.52
N GLY A 97 8.90 20.31 -11.22
CA GLY A 97 8.52 21.48 -10.42
C GLY A 97 9.64 22.04 -9.53
N GLY A 98 10.88 21.56 -9.72
CA GLY A 98 12.02 22.03 -8.93
C GLY A 98 12.00 21.59 -7.47
N ALA A 99 12.93 22.12 -6.68
CA ALA A 99 13.16 21.71 -5.30
C ALA A 99 11.94 21.90 -4.38
N PHE A 100 11.15 22.94 -4.60
CA PHE A 100 9.93 23.18 -3.81
C PHE A 100 8.90 22.07 -4.02
N PHE A 101 8.62 21.73 -5.27
CA PHE A 101 7.67 20.67 -5.61
C PHE A 101 8.15 19.31 -5.12
N GLN A 102 9.45 19.01 -5.26
CA GLN A 102 10.06 17.82 -4.69
C GLN A 102 9.84 17.72 -3.18
N SER A 103 10.06 18.82 -2.44
CA SER A 103 9.85 18.84 -0.99
C SER A 103 8.40 18.57 -0.61
N VAL A 104 7.44 19.14 -1.33
CA VAL A 104 6.01 18.90 -1.11
C VAL A 104 5.67 17.42 -1.35
N VAL A 105 6.15 16.85 -2.46
CA VAL A 105 5.93 15.42 -2.78
C VAL A 105 6.52 14.52 -1.70
N LEU A 106 7.73 14.80 -1.23
CA LEU A 106 8.38 14.02 -0.17
C LEU A 106 7.57 14.08 1.14
N VAL A 107 7.12 15.26 1.55
CA VAL A 107 6.30 15.42 2.76
C VAL A 107 4.98 14.65 2.61
N CYS A 108 4.28 14.82 1.49
CA CYS A 108 3.02 14.12 1.22
C CYS A 108 3.20 12.59 1.23
N THR A 109 4.26 12.09 0.59
CA THR A 109 4.57 10.65 0.56
C THR A 109 4.88 10.14 1.97
N THR A 110 5.68 10.86 2.74
CA THR A 110 6.01 10.47 4.12
C THR A 110 4.76 10.39 4.99
N VAL A 111 3.89 11.39 4.92
CA VAL A 111 2.62 11.40 5.66
C VAL A 111 1.71 10.25 5.21
N ALA A 112 1.62 9.99 3.91
CA ALA A 112 0.82 8.90 3.37
C ALA A 112 1.32 7.52 3.84
N VAL A 113 2.64 7.29 3.84
CA VAL A 113 3.26 6.05 4.33
C VAL A 113 3.00 5.86 5.83
N LEU A 114 3.16 6.91 6.63
CA LEU A 114 2.87 6.85 8.07
C LEU A 114 1.38 6.53 8.33
N ALA A 115 0.47 7.19 7.63
CA ALA A 115 -0.97 6.94 7.76
C ALA A 115 -1.33 5.50 7.37
N SER A 116 -0.79 5.00 6.27
CA SER A 116 -0.98 3.63 5.80
C SER A 116 -0.44 2.61 6.80
N GLY A 117 0.78 2.82 7.32
CA GLY A 117 1.40 1.97 8.33
C GLY A 117 0.57 1.90 9.62
N MET A 118 0.07 3.05 10.08
CA MET A 118 -0.81 3.11 11.25
C MET A 118 -2.13 2.35 11.03
N ALA A 119 -2.73 2.49 9.85
CA ALA A 119 -3.97 1.79 9.50
C ALA A 119 -3.76 0.27 9.46
N ALA A 120 -2.68 -0.19 8.82
CA ALA A 120 -2.32 -1.61 8.76
C ALA A 120 -2.06 -2.17 10.18
N HIS A 121 -1.29 -1.45 11.00
CA HIS A 121 -1.00 -1.82 12.37
C HIS A 121 -2.29 -1.98 13.21
N ALA A 122 -3.19 -1.02 13.10
CA ALA A 122 -4.48 -1.07 13.79
C ALA A 122 -5.33 -2.26 13.31
N GLY A 123 -5.36 -2.52 11.99
CA GLY A 123 -6.10 -3.63 11.39
C GLY A 123 -5.63 -4.98 11.91
N VAL A 124 -4.32 -5.26 11.86
CA VAL A 124 -3.74 -6.52 12.37
C VAL A 124 -4.00 -6.70 13.87
N SER A 125 -3.84 -5.62 14.66
CA SER A 125 -4.10 -5.68 16.11
C SER A 125 -5.55 -6.02 16.43
N ARG A 126 -6.52 -5.54 15.63
CA ARG A 126 -7.95 -5.85 15.77
C ARG A 126 -8.25 -7.29 15.38
N ILE A 127 -7.67 -7.79 14.28
CA ILE A 127 -7.83 -9.19 13.86
C ILE A 127 -7.34 -10.13 14.97
N LEU A 128 -6.17 -9.89 15.53
CA LEU A 128 -5.64 -10.68 16.65
C LEU A 128 -6.57 -10.63 17.87
N TYR A 129 -7.17 -9.47 18.15
CA TYR A 129 -8.14 -9.34 19.23
C TYR A 129 -9.40 -10.19 18.98
N VAL A 130 -9.97 -10.15 17.77
CA VAL A 130 -11.14 -10.95 17.41
C VAL A 130 -10.83 -12.45 17.53
N MET A 131 -9.67 -12.88 17.03
CA MET A 131 -9.22 -14.28 17.17
C MET A 131 -9.07 -14.69 18.64
N GLY A 132 -8.56 -13.78 19.49
CA GLY A 132 -8.47 -14.02 20.94
C GLY A 132 -9.85 -14.10 21.60
N ARG A 133 -10.75 -13.20 21.27
CA ARG A 133 -12.15 -13.19 21.76
C ARG A 133 -12.90 -14.48 21.37
N ASP A 134 -12.70 -14.94 20.15
CA ASP A 134 -13.33 -16.14 19.61
C ASP A 134 -12.61 -17.44 20.03
N ARG A 135 -11.63 -17.34 20.93
CA ARG A 135 -10.85 -18.46 21.52
C ARG A 135 -10.06 -19.29 20.51
N MET A 136 -9.78 -18.75 19.34
CA MET A 136 -8.90 -19.38 18.35
C MET A 136 -7.43 -19.33 18.80
N ILE A 137 -7.06 -18.30 19.55
CA ILE A 137 -5.78 -18.10 20.21
C ILE A 137 -6.00 -17.76 21.69
N PRO A 138 -4.98 -17.84 22.57
CA PRO A 138 -5.15 -17.65 24.00
C PRO A 138 -5.85 -16.33 24.38
N GLU A 139 -7.10 -16.40 24.83
CA GLU A 139 -7.96 -15.26 25.18
C GLU A 139 -7.33 -14.35 26.24
N ARG A 140 -6.57 -14.94 27.19
CA ARG A 140 -5.94 -14.18 28.29
C ARG A 140 -4.92 -13.12 27.82
N VAL A 141 -4.31 -13.35 26.66
CA VAL A 141 -3.28 -12.45 26.08
C VAL A 141 -3.91 -11.57 25.00
N PHE A 142 -4.55 -12.20 24.02
CA PHE A 142 -5.01 -11.54 22.81
C PHE A 142 -6.40 -10.92 22.96
N GLY A 143 -7.24 -11.43 23.87
CA GLY A 143 -8.58 -10.89 24.17
C GLY A 143 -8.56 -9.72 25.15
N TYR A 144 -7.39 -9.28 25.65
CA TYR A 144 -7.30 -8.19 26.61
C TYR A 144 -7.55 -6.82 25.97
N ILE A 145 -8.51 -6.07 26.55
CA ILE A 145 -8.77 -4.67 26.20
C ILE A 145 -8.34 -3.78 27.36
N HIS A 146 -7.54 -2.75 27.05
CA HIS A 146 -7.13 -1.79 28.06
C HIS A 146 -8.32 -0.94 28.53
N PRO A 147 -8.60 -0.87 29.85
CA PRO A 147 -9.84 -0.27 30.39
C PRO A 147 -9.98 1.22 30.09
N LYS A 148 -8.87 1.98 30.03
CA LYS A 148 -8.86 3.42 29.76
C LYS A 148 -8.96 3.76 28.26
N TYR A 149 -8.18 3.06 27.43
CA TYR A 149 -8.08 3.38 26.00
C TYR A 149 -9.03 2.58 25.13
N ARG A 150 -9.68 1.55 25.69
CA ARG A 150 -10.57 0.61 24.96
C ARG A 150 -9.94 0.02 23.70
N THR A 151 -8.63 -0.18 23.72
CA THR A 151 -7.84 -0.75 22.62
C THR A 151 -7.20 -2.05 23.05
N PRO A 152 -6.93 -3.00 22.14
CA PRO A 152 -6.19 -4.24 22.43
C PRO A 152 -4.70 -3.96 22.59
N ALA A 153 -4.32 -3.33 23.72
CA ALA A 153 -2.99 -2.78 23.96
C ALA A 153 -1.85 -3.81 23.82
N ILE A 154 -2.08 -5.04 24.25
CA ILE A 154 -1.09 -6.12 24.13
C ILE A 154 -0.85 -6.45 22.66
N ASN A 155 -1.91 -6.55 21.85
CA ASN A 155 -1.79 -6.84 20.43
C ASN A 155 -1.10 -5.71 19.68
N VAL A 156 -1.44 -4.45 20.00
CA VAL A 156 -0.76 -3.28 19.44
C VAL A 156 0.73 -3.32 19.75
N LEU A 157 1.11 -3.62 20.99
CA LEU A 157 2.52 -3.71 21.38
C LEU A 157 3.24 -4.85 20.66
N MET A 158 2.63 -6.03 20.57
CA MET A 158 3.22 -7.18 19.89
C MET A 158 3.43 -6.92 18.39
N VAL A 159 2.40 -6.39 17.71
CA VAL A 159 2.51 -6.03 16.29
C VAL A 159 3.56 -4.95 16.08
N GLY A 160 3.66 -3.97 16.99
CA GLY A 160 4.70 -2.94 16.96
C GLY A 160 6.11 -3.51 17.11
N CYS A 161 6.32 -4.43 18.03
CA CYS A 161 7.61 -5.11 18.18
C CYS A 161 7.99 -5.92 16.94
N LEU A 162 7.03 -6.61 16.33
CA LEU A 162 7.25 -7.33 15.07
C LEU A 162 7.56 -6.35 13.92
N ALA A 163 6.84 -5.24 13.83
CA ALA A 163 7.09 -4.22 12.80
C ALA A 163 8.48 -3.58 12.95
N LEU A 164 8.97 -3.40 14.17
CA LEU A 164 10.34 -2.90 14.41
C LEU A 164 11.40 -3.87 13.89
N SER A 165 11.16 -5.17 13.89
CA SER A 165 12.11 -6.13 13.30
C SER A 165 12.29 -5.94 11.80
N ALA A 166 11.29 -5.42 11.11
CA ALA A 166 11.33 -5.15 9.67
C ALA A 166 12.37 -4.06 9.30
N VAL A 167 12.75 -3.19 10.24
CA VAL A 167 13.80 -2.19 10.04
C VAL A 167 15.16 -2.84 9.75
N SER A 168 15.34 -4.09 10.17
CA SER A 168 16.58 -4.85 9.95
C SER A 168 16.61 -5.59 8.60
N PHE A 169 15.55 -5.53 7.83
CA PHE A 169 15.44 -6.18 6.52
C PHE A 169 15.69 -5.20 5.39
N ASP A 170 16.41 -5.66 4.35
CA ASP A 170 16.50 -4.94 3.10
C ASP A 170 15.15 -4.97 2.36
N LEU A 171 14.92 -3.99 1.49
CA LEU A 171 13.67 -3.84 0.75
C LEU A 171 13.30 -5.12 -0.03
N ASP A 172 14.29 -5.74 -0.68
CA ASP A 172 14.09 -6.99 -1.45
C ASP A 172 13.63 -8.14 -0.55
N THR A 173 14.19 -8.27 0.64
CA THR A 173 13.80 -9.28 1.63
C THR A 173 12.39 -9.02 2.15
N ALA A 174 12.06 -7.76 2.42
CA ALA A 174 10.72 -7.38 2.87
C ALA A 174 9.66 -7.67 1.79
N LEU A 175 9.95 -7.33 0.53
CA LEU A 175 9.08 -7.64 -0.61
C LEU A 175 8.93 -9.15 -0.83
N ALA A 176 10.02 -9.92 -0.68
CA ALA A 176 9.95 -11.38 -0.76
C ALA A 176 9.05 -11.97 0.33
N LEU A 177 9.17 -11.50 1.57
CA LEU A 177 8.29 -11.94 2.67
C LEU A 177 6.82 -11.66 2.41
N VAL A 178 6.50 -10.49 1.85
CA VAL A 178 5.12 -10.14 1.48
C VAL A 178 4.61 -11.00 0.32
N ASN A 179 5.49 -11.36 -0.64
CA ASN A 179 5.12 -12.19 -1.79
C ASN A 179 4.84 -13.65 -1.44
N PHE A 180 5.54 -14.19 -0.43
CA PHE A 180 5.48 -15.62 -0.06
C PHE A 180 4.71 -15.87 1.24
N GLY A 181 4.27 -14.85 1.94
CA GLY A 181 3.39 -14.90 3.11
C GLY A 181 1.96 -14.85 2.73
#